data_c194267772a3a3c64084b0606759dcbe
#
_entry.id   c194267772a3a3c64084b0606759dcbe
#
_cell.length_a   1.000
_cell.length_b   1.000
_cell.length_c   1.000
_cell.angle_alpha   90.00
_cell.angle_beta   90.00
_cell.angle_gamma   90.00
#
_symmetry.space_group_name_H-M   'P 1'
#
loop_
_entity.id
_entity.type
_entity.pdbx_description
1 polymer ?
#
loop_
_entity_poly.entity_id
_entity_poly.type
_entity_poly.pdbx_seq_one_letter_code
_entity_poly.pdbx_strand_id
1 'polypeptide(L)'
;SEMCIRDRLYFEMMSCLTTTGATVFTGLDKLPVSLNGWRCFLSWIGGMGLIVLSVAILPLLGVGGSQIIKAETTGPLKEHRLTPRIADTAKALYIIYLGVSVACAISYHLAGMEWEDAIMHMMTTVSLSGIGTHDASFAYFNSPAVDAVAIVFMLISGFNFSLHFMVWRRRNFLIYLQDAEAKAWIATAALMSACLLYTSPSPRDRQKS
;
A
#
# COMPACT_ATOMS: atom_id res chain seq x y z
N SER A 1 33.06 -6.54 -11.68
CA SER A 1 32.33 -5.53 -10.92
C SER A 1 31.10 -4.97 -11.63
N GLU A 2 31.02 -4.87 -12.95
CA GLU A 2 29.81 -4.42 -13.67
C GLU A 2 28.64 -5.42 -13.52
N MET A 3 28.93 -6.71 -13.49
CA MET A 3 27.92 -7.74 -13.25
C MET A 3 27.23 -7.56 -11.89
N CYS A 4 27.98 -7.23 -10.85
CA CYS A 4 27.42 -6.94 -9.52
C CYS A 4 26.54 -5.67 -9.48
N ILE A 5 26.81 -4.67 -10.32
CA ILE A 5 26.01 -3.45 -10.40
C ILE A 5 24.67 -3.78 -11.07
N ARG A 6 24.68 -4.53 -12.16
CA ARG A 6 23.45 -4.96 -12.86
C ARG A 6 22.54 -5.81 -11.96
N ASP A 7 23.14 -6.75 -11.23
CA ASP A 7 22.40 -7.64 -10.32
C ASP A 7 21.75 -6.85 -9.18
N ARG A 8 22.46 -5.85 -8.62
CA ARG A 8 21.92 -4.95 -7.60
C ARG A 8 20.76 -4.10 -8.13
N LEU A 9 20.92 -3.53 -9.32
CA LEU A 9 19.85 -2.76 -9.96
C LEU A 9 18.63 -3.62 -10.27
N TYR A 10 18.84 -4.82 -10.77
CA TYR A 10 17.75 -5.76 -11.05
C TYR A 10 17.00 -6.13 -9.77
N PHE A 11 17.73 -6.50 -8.71
CA PHE A 11 17.13 -6.81 -7.42
C PHE A 11 16.31 -5.64 -6.88
N GLU A 12 16.88 -4.43 -6.88
CA GLU A 12 16.21 -3.22 -6.39
C GLU A 12 14.91 -2.94 -7.15
N MET A 13 14.96 -2.98 -8.49
CA MET A 13 13.79 -2.71 -9.33
C MET A 13 12.70 -3.79 -9.16
N MET A 14 13.09 -5.06 -9.03
CA MET A 14 12.15 -6.15 -8.76
C MET A 14 11.52 -6.02 -7.38
N SER A 15 12.32 -5.67 -6.37
CA SER A 15 11.83 -5.43 -5.01
C SER A 15 10.84 -4.26 -4.96
N CYS A 16 11.11 -3.19 -5.70
CA CYS A 16 10.18 -2.07 -5.84
C CYS A 16 8.88 -2.51 -6.54
N LEU A 17 8.98 -3.17 -7.68
CA LEU A 17 7.81 -3.57 -8.47
C LEU A 17 6.92 -4.59 -7.75
N THR A 18 7.52 -5.51 -7.01
CA THR A 18 6.77 -6.51 -6.21
C THR A 18 6.33 -5.98 -4.84
N THR A 19 6.62 -4.71 -4.55
CA THR A 19 6.33 -4.07 -3.24
C THR A 19 6.93 -4.82 -2.04
N THR A 20 8.07 -5.51 -2.25
CA THR A 20 8.74 -6.31 -1.21
C THR A 20 9.42 -5.43 -0.15
N GLY A 21 9.91 -4.25 -0.53
CA GLY A 21 10.55 -3.31 0.38
C GLY A 21 11.99 -3.60 0.75
N ALA A 22 12.57 -4.69 0.21
CA ALA A 22 13.98 -4.97 0.40
C ALA A 22 14.84 -4.05 -0.46
N THR A 23 15.87 -3.41 0.13
CA THR A 23 16.79 -2.54 -0.60
C THR A 23 18.24 -2.96 -0.40
N VAL A 24 19.02 -2.87 -1.46
CA VAL A 24 20.47 -3.04 -1.46
C VAL A 24 21.22 -1.72 -1.65
N PHE A 25 20.46 -0.62 -1.83
CA PHE A 25 21.02 0.70 -1.93
C PHE A 25 21.23 1.31 -0.55
N THR A 26 22.36 2.00 -0.40
CA THR A 26 22.75 2.78 0.77
C THR A 26 23.14 4.18 0.33
N GLY A 27 22.97 5.18 1.19
CA GLY A 27 23.23 6.57 0.85
C GLY A 27 22.12 7.13 -0.03
N LEU A 28 20.87 6.83 0.28
CA LEU A 28 19.69 7.24 -0.51
C LEU A 28 19.59 8.75 -0.67
N ASP A 29 20.03 9.50 0.34
CA ASP A 29 20.05 10.96 0.34
C ASP A 29 21.00 11.57 -0.73
N LYS A 30 21.96 10.77 -1.22
CA LYS A 30 22.90 11.17 -2.28
C LYS A 30 22.49 10.71 -3.68
N LEU A 31 21.44 9.90 -3.77
CA LEU A 31 20.95 9.43 -5.05
C LEU A 31 20.24 10.56 -5.80
N PRO A 32 20.34 10.59 -7.13
CA PRO A 32 19.52 11.49 -7.93
C PRO A 32 18.03 11.31 -7.64
N VAL A 33 17.32 12.42 -7.47
CA VAL A 33 15.87 12.44 -7.22
C VAL A 33 15.10 11.61 -8.24
N SER A 34 15.53 11.64 -9.49
CA SER A 34 14.92 10.85 -10.57
C SER A 34 14.99 9.34 -10.33
N LEU A 35 16.09 8.85 -9.73
CA LEU A 35 16.23 7.44 -9.41
C LEU A 35 15.37 7.04 -8.22
N ASN A 36 15.34 7.85 -7.16
CA ASN A 36 14.43 7.65 -6.04
C ASN A 36 12.97 7.72 -6.47
N GLY A 37 12.61 8.71 -7.28
CA GLY A 37 11.27 8.84 -7.85
C GLY A 37 10.87 7.64 -8.70
N TRP A 38 11.79 7.09 -9.49
CA TRP A 38 11.55 5.89 -10.29
C TRP A 38 11.28 4.64 -9.41
N ARG A 39 12.05 4.46 -8.32
CA ARG A 39 11.84 3.38 -7.34
C ARG A 39 10.45 3.46 -6.71
N CYS A 40 10.07 4.64 -6.24
CA CYS A 40 8.75 4.89 -5.65
C CYS A 40 7.62 4.67 -6.67
N PHE A 41 7.80 5.12 -7.91
CA PHE A 41 6.83 4.95 -8.99
C PHE A 41 6.63 3.48 -9.37
N LEU A 42 7.71 2.69 -9.47
CA LEU A 42 7.60 1.24 -9.67
C LEU A 42 6.82 0.56 -8.56
N SER A 43 7.06 0.94 -7.31
CA SER A 43 6.32 0.42 -6.16
C SER A 43 4.83 0.76 -6.24
N TRP A 44 4.51 1.98 -6.64
CA TRP A 44 3.13 2.43 -6.79
C TRP A 44 2.37 1.67 -7.89
N ILE A 45 3.00 1.48 -9.06
CA ILE A 45 2.43 0.66 -10.16
C ILE A 45 2.31 -0.80 -9.73
N GLY A 46 3.32 -1.33 -9.05
CA GLY A 46 3.32 -2.71 -8.55
C GLY A 46 2.17 -2.99 -7.59
N GLY A 47 1.93 -2.09 -6.62
CA GLY A 47 0.79 -2.17 -5.71
C GLY A 47 -0.55 -2.14 -6.45
N MET A 48 -0.69 -1.27 -7.43
CA MET A 48 -1.88 -1.19 -8.28
C MET A 48 -2.09 -2.46 -9.12
N GLY A 49 -1.01 -3.01 -9.68
CA GLY A 49 -1.03 -4.25 -10.46
C GLY A 49 -1.50 -5.45 -9.63
N LEU A 50 -1.04 -5.57 -8.38
CA LEU A 50 -1.45 -6.63 -7.45
C LEU A 50 -2.95 -6.57 -7.14
N ILE A 51 -3.51 -5.37 -6.95
CA ILE A 51 -4.95 -5.18 -6.69
C ILE A 51 -5.78 -5.71 -7.87
N VAL A 52 -5.40 -5.37 -9.09
CA VAL A 52 -6.12 -5.84 -10.29
C VAL A 52 -5.98 -7.35 -10.48
N LEU A 53 -4.78 -7.86 -10.26
CA LEU A 53 -4.51 -9.29 -10.35
C LEU A 53 -5.37 -10.08 -9.35
N SER A 54 -5.48 -9.60 -8.12
CA SER A 54 -6.33 -10.20 -7.09
C SER A 54 -7.79 -10.26 -7.51
N VAL A 55 -8.34 -9.16 -8.05
CA VAL A 55 -9.73 -9.12 -8.52
C VAL A 55 -9.97 -10.02 -9.73
N ALA A 56 -8.97 -10.19 -10.59
CA ALA A 56 -9.07 -11.05 -11.77
C ALA A 56 -8.95 -12.55 -11.43
N ILE A 57 -8.04 -12.90 -10.50
CA ILE A 57 -7.70 -14.31 -10.20
C ILE A 57 -8.60 -14.92 -9.12
N LEU A 58 -8.95 -14.18 -8.05
CA LEU A 58 -9.76 -14.68 -6.95
C LEU A 58 -11.10 -15.31 -7.41
N PRO A 59 -11.85 -14.73 -8.36
CA PRO A 59 -13.04 -15.37 -8.91
C PRO A 59 -12.77 -16.67 -9.66
N LEU A 60 -11.62 -16.77 -10.34
CA LEU A 60 -11.22 -17.97 -11.08
C LEU A 60 -10.84 -19.12 -10.14
N LEU A 61 -10.27 -18.80 -8.98
CA LEU A 61 -9.90 -19.78 -7.96
C LEU A 61 -11.07 -20.20 -7.06
N GLY A 62 -12.26 -19.61 -7.24
CA GLY A 62 -13.45 -19.92 -6.42
C GLY A 62 -13.33 -19.47 -4.95
N VAL A 63 -12.27 -18.75 -4.58
CA VAL A 63 -12.00 -18.29 -3.22
C VAL A 63 -12.44 -16.82 -3.08
N GLY A 64 -13.36 -16.55 -2.15
CA GLY A 64 -13.76 -15.18 -1.76
C GLY A 64 -14.63 -14.42 -2.77
N GLY A 65 -14.45 -14.62 -4.07
CA GLY A 65 -15.20 -13.94 -5.14
C GLY A 65 -16.66 -14.36 -5.26
N SER A 66 -17.03 -15.50 -4.69
CA SER A 66 -18.38 -16.06 -4.81
C SER A 66 -19.45 -15.24 -4.06
N GLN A 67 -19.09 -14.51 -3.02
CA GLN A 67 -20.08 -13.74 -2.24
C GLN A 67 -20.45 -12.42 -2.94
N ILE A 68 -19.48 -11.75 -3.58
CA ILE A 68 -19.75 -10.52 -4.34
C ILE A 68 -20.52 -10.84 -5.64
N ILE A 69 -20.22 -11.99 -6.26
CA ILE A 69 -20.84 -12.42 -7.52
C ILE A 69 -22.19 -13.10 -7.26
N LYS A 70 -22.34 -13.87 -6.18
CA LYS A 70 -23.63 -14.53 -5.82
C LYS A 70 -24.72 -13.55 -5.41
N ALA A 71 -24.37 -12.39 -4.87
CA ALA A 71 -25.36 -11.38 -4.48
C ALA A 71 -26.09 -10.73 -5.69
N GLU A 72 -25.60 -10.91 -6.92
CA GLU A 72 -26.16 -10.26 -8.11
C GLU A 72 -26.60 -11.21 -9.25
N THR A 73 -26.47 -12.54 -9.11
CA THR A 73 -26.77 -13.45 -10.23
C THR A 73 -27.64 -14.63 -9.87
N THR A 74 -28.92 -14.46 -10.06
CA THR A 74 -29.92 -15.56 -10.30
C THR A 74 -30.15 -15.66 -11.80
N GLY A 75 -29.57 -16.68 -12.49
CA GLY A 75 -29.85 -16.94 -13.91
C GLY A 75 -28.82 -17.82 -14.64
N PRO A 76 -29.23 -18.64 -15.64
CA PRO A 76 -28.45 -19.74 -16.24
C PRO A 76 -27.56 -19.39 -17.44
N LEU A 77 -27.25 -18.13 -17.74
CA LEU A 77 -26.44 -17.70 -18.91
C LEU A 77 -25.22 -16.87 -18.49
N LYS A 78 -24.10 -17.54 -18.11
CA LYS A 78 -23.07 -16.89 -17.27
C LYS A 78 -21.67 -16.76 -17.83
N GLU A 79 -21.27 -17.40 -18.91
CA GLU A 79 -19.86 -17.41 -19.31
C GLU A 79 -19.40 -16.18 -20.11
N HIS A 80 -20.25 -15.57 -20.91
CA HIS A 80 -19.88 -14.45 -21.78
C HIS A 80 -19.91 -13.05 -21.11
N ARG A 81 -20.39 -12.92 -19.86
CA ARG A 81 -20.54 -11.62 -19.18
C ARG A 81 -19.54 -11.33 -18.06
N LEU A 82 -18.58 -12.22 -17.81
CA LEU A 82 -17.59 -12.03 -16.73
C LEU A 82 -16.56 -10.96 -17.07
N THR A 83 -16.13 -10.88 -18.32
CA THR A 83 -15.07 -9.97 -18.78
C THR A 83 -15.42 -8.48 -18.63
N PRO A 84 -16.61 -7.98 -19.04
CA PRO A 84 -16.95 -6.56 -18.83
C PRO A 84 -17.06 -6.18 -17.37
N ARG A 85 -17.58 -7.06 -16.52
CA ARG A 85 -17.72 -6.79 -15.06
C ARG A 85 -16.38 -6.72 -14.35
N ILE A 86 -15.42 -7.58 -14.71
CA ILE A 86 -14.07 -7.54 -14.17
C ILE A 86 -13.39 -6.20 -14.52
N ALA A 87 -13.52 -5.76 -15.77
CA ALA A 87 -12.95 -4.49 -16.22
C ALA A 87 -13.57 -3.28 -15.50
N ASP A 88 -14.88 -3.28 -15.28
CA ASP A 88 -15.57 -2.19 -14.59
C ASP A 88 -15.20 -2.15 -13.09
N THR A 89 -15.09 -3.32 -12.46
CA THR A 89 -14.61 -3.43 -11.08
C THR A 89 -13.17 -2.96 -10.97
N ALA A 90 -12.29 -3.38 -11.87
CA ALA A 90 -10.90 -2.93 -11.90
C ALA A 90 -10.80 -1.41 -12.06
N LYS A 91 -11.56 -0.80 -12.97
CA LYS A 91 -11.61 0.67 -13.13
C LYS A 91 -12.01 1.36 -11.84
N ALA A 92 -13.04 0.87 -11.15
CA ALA A 92 -13.50 1.44 -9.90
C ALA A 92 -12.42 1.34 -8.80
N LEU A 93 -11.71 0.22 -8.70
CA LEU A 93 -10.60 0.04 -7.77
C LEU A 93 -9.42 0.98 -8.09
N TYR A 94 -9.10 1.19 -9.37
CA TYR A 94 -8.09 2.17 -9.78
C TYR A 94 -8.47 3.59 -9.37
N ILE A 95 -9.74 3.97 -9.54
CA ILE A 95 -10.21 5.30 -9.14
C ILE A 95 -10.08 5.48 -7.62
N ILE A 96 -10.42 4.46 -6.83
CA ILE A 96 -10.26 4.49 -5.38
C ILE A 96 -8.78 4.59 -4.99
N TYR A 97 -7.92 3.76 -5.59
CA TYR A 97 -6.48 3.79 -5.36
C TYR A 97 -5.88 5.16 -5.65
N LEU A 98 -6.25 5.75 -6.79
CA LEU A 98 -5.83 7.09 -7.18
C LEU A 98 -6.37 8.16 -6.20
N GLY A 99 -7.62 8.03 -5.78
CA GLY A 99 -8.24 8.94 -4.79
C GLY A 99 -7.53 8.91 -3.44
N VAL A 100 -7.21 7.71 -2.93
CA VAL A 100 -6.43 7.54 -1.70
C VAL A 100 -5.02 8.10 -1.87
N SER A 101 -4.39 7.89 -3.04
CA SER A 101 -3.06 8.44 -3.36
C SER A 101 -3.07 9.97 -3.32
N VAL A 102 -4.01 10.61 -3.98
CA VAL A 102 -4.12 12.08 -3.99
C VAL A 102 -4.37 12.63 -2.57
N ALA A 103 -5.28 12.01 -1.82
CA ALA A 103 -5.55 12.40 -0.44
C ALA A 103 -4.30 12.25 0.45
N CYS A 104 -3.53 11.17 0.28
CA CYS A 104 -2.29 10.93 0.99
C CYS A 104 -1.22 12.00 0.68
N ALA A 105 -1.00 12.32 -0.60
CA ALA A 105 -0.03 13.33 -1.01
C ALA A 105 -0.36 14.71 -0.43
N ILE A 106 -1.63 15.11 -0.50
CA ILE A 106 -2.10 16.38 0.08
C ILE A 106 -1.90 16.37 1.61
N SER A 107 -2.19 15.27 2.28
CA SER A 107 -2.03 15.15 3.74
C SER A 107 -0.56 15.24 4.16
N TYR A 108 0.36 14.63 3.41
CA TYR A 108 1.79 14.77 3.66
C TYR A 108 2.28 16.20 3.46
N HIS A 109 1.83 16.87 2.40
CA HIS A 109 2.19 18.25 2.18
C HIS A 109 1.67 19.17 3.29
N LEU A 110 0.44 18.97 3.75
CA LEU A 110 -0.15 19.71 4.88
C LEU A 110 0.57 19.40 6.22
N ALA A 111 1.15 18.22 6.36
CA ALA A 111 1.97 17.83 7.51
C ALA A 111 3.37 18.47 7.50
N GLY A 112 3.74 19.20 6.43
CA GLY A 112 4.99 19.96 6.31
C GLY A 112 6.04 19.33 5.41
N MET A 113 5.72 18.31 4.62
CA MET A 113 6.62 17.78 3.58
C MET A 113 6.66 18.69 2.35
N GLU A 114 7.80 18.75 1.68
CA GLU A 114 7.89 19.32 0.33
C GLU A 114 7.12 18.45 -0.67
N TRP A 115 6.63 19.06 -1.75
CA TRP A 115 5.82 18.32 -2.74
C TRP A 115 6.51 17.11 -3.33
N GLU A 116 7.81 17.19 -3.52
CA GLU A 116 8.62 16.12 -4.08
C GLU A 116 8.61 14.91 -3.14
N ASP A 117 8.94 15.10 -1.87
CA ASP A 117 8.89 14.05 -0.86
C ASP A 117 7.47 13.55 -0.60
N ALA A 118 6.48 14.45 -0.56
CA ALA A 118 5.09 14.10 -0.36
C ALA A 118 4.56 13.13 -1.44
N ILE A 119 4.93 13.38 -2.71
CA ILE A 119 4.55 12.51 -3.83
C ILE A 119 5.28 11.17 -3.75
N MET A 120 6.59 11.16 -3.49
CA MET A 120 7.36 9.91 -3.40
C MET A 120 6.91 9.06 -2.20
N HIS A 121 6.71 9.67 -1.03
CA HIS A 121 6.21 8.95 0.15
C HIS A 121 4.76 8.50 0.00
N MET A 122 3.90 9.26 -0.68
CA MET A 122 2.55 8.79 -1.03
C MET A 122 2.61 7.50 -1.84
N MET A 123 3.45 7.44 -2.87
CA MET A 123 3.59 6.26 -3.74
C MET A 123 3.94 5.02 -2.93
N THR A 124 4.88 5.14 -2.00
CA THR A 124 5.36 4.01 -1.18
C THR A 124 4.41 3.67 -0.02
N THR A 125 3.73 4.66 0.57
CA THR A 125 2.76 4.46 1.64
C THR A 125 1.51 3.75 1.14
N VAL A 126 0.95 4.18 0.02
CA VAL A 126 -0.29 3.60 -0.53
C VAL A 126 -0.05 2.20 -1.11
N SER A 127 1.13 1.94 -1.66
CA SER A 127 1.52 0.60 -2.13
C SER A 127 1.99 -0.34 -1.01
N LEU A 128 2.15 0.17 0.22
CA LEU A 128 2.70 -0.58 1.37
C LEU A 128 4.07 -1.20 1.09
N SER A 129 4.87 -0.57 0.22
CA SER A 129 6.13 -1.15 -0.25
C SER A 129 7.26 -1.08 0.76
N GLY A 130 7.21 -0.15 1.72
CA GLY A 130 8.29 0.06 2.69
C GLY A 130 9.57 0.70 2.12
N ILE A 131 9.59 1.07 0.83
CA ILE A 131 10.70 1.77 0.20
C ILE A 131 10.74 3.22 0.68
N GLY A 132 11.89 3.67 1.19
CA GLY A 132 12.12 5.06 1.57
C GLY A 132 12.94 5.82 0.53
N THR A 133 12.85 7.15 0.57
CA THR A 133 13.69 8.08 -0.21
C THR A 133 14.93 8.49 0.56
N HIS A 134 14.92 8.38 1.88
CA HIS A 134 15.99 8.73 2.81
C HIS A 134 16.47 7.52 3.58
N ASP A 135 17.77 7.48 3.94
CA ASP A 135 18.34 6.38 4.74
C ASP A 135 17.70 6.28 6.13
N ALA A 136 17.30 7.41 6.73
CA ALA A 136 16.58 7.45 7.99
C ALA A 136 15.06 7.20 7.86
N SER A 137 14.54 6.94 6.65
CA SER A 137 13.12 6.77 6.38
C SER A 137 12.28 7.94 6.96
N PHE A 138 11.14 7.68 7.59
CA PHE A 138 10.30 8.73 8.20
C PHE A 138 10.99 9.52 9.32
N ALA A 139 11.99 8.95 9.99
CA ALA A 139 12.75 9.65 11.02
C ALA A 139 13.52 10.88 10.48
N TYR A 140 13.76 10.95 9.18
CA TYR A 140 14.35 12.11 8.50
C TYR A 140 13.53 13.39 8.73
N PHE A 141 12.20 13.28 8.68
CA PHE A 141 11.31 14.44 8.81
C PHE A 141 11.15 14.91 10.26
N ASN A 142 11.45 14.06 11.24
CA ASN A 142 11.32 14.34 12.68
C ASN A 142 10.01 15.07 13.04
N SER A 143 8.90 14.67 12.43
CA SER A 143 7.58 15.29 12.54
C SER A 143 6.51 14.27 12.94
N PRO A 144 5.94 14.37 14.15
CA PRO A 144 4.84 13.48 14.56
C PRO A 144 3.61 13.57 13.65
N ALA A 145 3.41 14.72 12.98
CA ALA A 145 2.30 14.88 12.04
C ALA A 145 2.50 14.02 10.80
N VAL A 146 3.72 13.94 10.27
CA VAL A 146 4.08 13.09 9.13
C VAL A 146 3.90 11.61 9.51
N ASP A 147 4.37 11.20 10.68
CA ASP A 147 4.22 9.84 11.18
C ASP A 147 2.73 9.46 11.34
N ALA A 148 1.92 10.36 11.87
CA ALA A 148 0.48 10.14 12.02
C ALA A 148 -0.21 9.96 10.66
N VAL A 149 0.12 10.78 9.66
CA VAL A 149 -0.38 10.62 8.29
C VAL A 149 0.03 9.28 7.71
N ALA A 150 1.31 8.89 7.86
CA ALA A 150 1.81 7.60 7.39
C ALA A 150 1.02 6.44 7.99
N ILE A 151 0.84 6.41 9.30
CA ILE A 151 0.12 5.35 10.02
C ILE A 151 -1.33 5.26 9.51
N VAL A 152 -2.03 6.39 9.43
CA VAL A 152 -3.44 6.42 8.97
C VAL A 152 -3.57 5.87 7.55
N PHE A 153 -2.73 6.34 6.62
CA PHE A 153 -2.82 5.89 5.23
C PHE A 153 -2.31 4.48 5.02
N MET A 154 -1.32 4.00 5.78
CA MET A 154 -0.92 2.59 5.78
C MET A 154 -2.06 1.69 6.27
N LEU A 155 -2.77 2.08 7.32
CA LEU A 155 -3.94 1.33 7.80
C LEU A 155 -5.06 1.30 6.75
N ILE A 156 -5.36 2.43 6.11
CA ILE A 156 -6.36 2.52 5.04
C ILE A 156 -5.95 1.63 3.85
N SER A 157 -4.70 1.73 3.40
CA SER A 157 -4.21 0.97 2.26
C SER A 157 -4.11 -0.54 2.51
N GLY A 158 -3.99 -0.95 3.77
CA GLY A 158 -3.97 -2.35 4.18
C GLY A 158 -5.34 -3.03 4.18
N PHE A 159 -6.44 -2.28 4.09
CA PHE A 159 -7.76 -2.88 3.88
C PHE A 159 -7.91 -3.41 2.47
N ASN A 160 -8.74 -4.44 2.32
CA ASN A 160 -9.14 -4.93 1.02
C ASN A 160 -9.81 -3.81 0.20
N PHE A 161 -9.24 -3.48 -0.96
CA PHE A 161 -9.77 -2.41 -1.81
C PHE A 161 -11.21 -2.67 -2.30
N SER A 162 -11.62 -3.93 -2.40
CA SER A 162 -13.03 -4.28 -2.68
C SER A 162 -13.97 -3.79 -1.57
N LEU A 163 -13.50 -3.76 -0.33
CA LEU A 163 -14.27 -3.23 0.80
C LEU A 163 -14.47 -1.72 0.67
N HIS A 164 -13.42 -0.97 0.30
CA HIS A 164 -13.53 0.46 0.00
C HIS A 164 -14.55 0.73 -1.10
N PHE A 165 -14.56 -0.11 -2.15
CA PHE A 165 -15.55 -0.01 -3.23
C PHE A 165 -16.97 -0.22 -2.71
N MET A 166 -17.21 -1.23 -1.88
CA MET A 166 -18.53 -1.48 -1.28
C MET A 166 -18.98 -0.33 -0.40
N VAL A 167 -18.10 0.20 0.44
CA VAL A 167 -18.38 1.34 1.31
C VAL A 167 -18.72 2.59 0.49
N TRP A 168 -17.93 2.87 -0.55
CA TRP A 168 -18.18 4.01 -1.45
C TRP A 168 -19.53 3.89 -2.17
N ARG A 169 -19.85 2.70 -2.68
CA ARG A 169 -21.11 2.45 -3.40
C ARG A 169 -22.34 2.49 -2.48
N ARG A 170 -22.23 1.95 -1.27
CA ARG A 170 -23.33 1.87 -0.30
C ARG A 170 -23.40 3.09 0.64
N ARG A 171 -22.40 3.94 0.62
CA ARG A 171 -22.25 5.11 1.52
C ARG A 171 -22.43 4.78 3.00
N ASN A 172 -22.01 3.57 3.41
CA ASN A 172 -22.17 3.07 4.77
C ASN A 172 -20.82 2.61 5.33
N PHE A 173 -20.28 3.36 6.29
CA PHE A 173 -19.00 3.06 6.93
C PHE A 173 -19.07 1.88 7.91
N LEU A 174 -20.26 1.48 8.35
CA LEU A 174 -20.43 0.34 9.26
C LEU A 174 -20.00 -0.99 8.62
N ILE A 175 -19.89 -1.03 7.29
CA ILE A 175 -19.41 -2.21 6.55
C ILE A 175 -17.98 -2.59 7.00
N TYR A 176 -17.10 -1.63 7.31
CA TYR A 176 -15.76 -1.92 7.83
C TYR A 176 -15.81 -2.67 9.18
N LEU A 177 -16.76 -2.32 10.03
CA LEU A 177 -16.92 -2.95 11.35
C LEU A 177 -17.60 -4.31 11.28
N GLN A 178 -18.28 -4.63 10.19
CA GLN A 178 -18.96 -5.92 10.00
C GLN A 178 -18.07 -6.93 9.28
N ASP A 179 -17.11 -6.47 8.52
CA ASP A 179 -16.22 -7.33 7.75
C ASP A 179 -15.19 -8.04 8.63
N ALA A 180 -15.04 -9.35 8.43
CA ALA A 180 -14.14 -10.18 9.22
C ALA A 180 -12.66 -9.91 8.87
N GLU A 181 -12.35 -9.64 7.58
CA GLU A 181 -10.99 -9.34 7.13
C GLU A 181 -10.51 -8.00 7.69
N ALA A 182 -11.38 -6.98 7.70
CA ALA A 182 -11.08 -5.68 8.27
C ALA A 182 -10.78 -5.76 9.78
N LYS A 183 -11.56 -6.54 10.52
CA LYS A 183 -11.32 -6.79 11.94
C LYS A 183 -10.01 -7.52 12.19
N ALA A 184 -9.73 -8.56 11.41
CA ALA A 184 -8.50 -9.32 11.50
C ALA A 184 -7.28 -8.44 11.21
N TRP A 185 -7.36 -7.58 10.17
CA TRP A 185 -6.31 -6.63 9.83
C TRP A 185 -6.00 -5.66 10.98
N ILE A 186 -7.02 -5.00 11.52
CA ILE A 186 -6.85 -4.07 12.65
C ILE A 186 -6.30 -4.80 13.88
N ALA A 187 -6.83 -5.98 14.20
CA ALA A 187 -6.36 -6.76 15.34
C ALA A 187 -4.88 -7.18 15.19
N THR A 188 -4.48 -7.62 14.00
CA THR A 188 -3.11 -7.99 13.70
C THR A 188 -2.17 -6.78 13.79
N ALA A 189 -2.56 -5.66 13.19
CA ALA A 189 -1.78 -4.42 13.24
C ALA A 189 -1.60 -3.94 14.69
N ALA A 190 -2.67 -3.96 15.50
CA ALA A 190 -2.62 -3.59 16.91
C ALA A 190 -1.74 -4.54 17.72
N LEU A 191 -1.87 -5.86 17.52
CA LEU A 191 -1.06 -6.87 18.19
C LEU A 191 0.43 -6.71 17.89
N MET A 192 0.78 -6.56 16.60
CA MET A 192 2.17 -6.36 16.18
C MET A 192 2.75 -5.06 16.71
N SER A 193 1.96 -3.98 16.70
CA SER A 193 2.39 -2.70 17.28
C SER A 193 2.62 -2.80 18.77
N ALA A 194 1.74 -3.46 19.52
CA ALA A 194 1.89 -3.68 20.94
C ALA A 194 3.11 -4.56 21.25
N CYS A 195 3.35 -5.62 20.47
CA CYS A 195 4.52 -6.48 20.61
C CYS A 195 5.82 -5.70 20.37
N LEU A 196 5.89 -4.88 19.32
CA LEU A 196 7.06 -4.05 19.02
C LEU A 196 7.31 -2.99 20.10
N LEU A 197 6.27 -2.35 20.63
CA LEU A 197 6.40 -1.40 21.73
C LEU A 197 6.94 -2.06 23.00
N TYR A 198 6.50 -3.29 23.30
CA TYR A 198 6.98 -4.04 24.47
C TYR A 198 8.42 -4.53 24.30
N THR A 199 8.82 -4.94 23.08
CA THR A 199 10.15 -5.48 22.81
C THR A 199 11.19 -4.41 22.46
N SER A 200 10.75 -3.19 22.11
CA SER A 200 11.66 -2.09 21.80
C SER A 200 12.40 -1.60 23.06
N PRO A 201 13.73 -1.55 23.08
CA PRO A 201 14.47 -1.06 24.23
C PRO A 201 14.07 0.39 24.56
N SER A 202 13.79 0.63 25.81
CA SER A 202 13.45 1.96 26.33
C SER A 202 14.52 2.99 25.93
N PRO A 203 14.17 4.26 25.68
CA PRO A 203 15.15 5.33 25.49
C PRO A 203 16.18 5.43 26.61
N ARG A 204 15.83 5.00 27.84
CA ARG A 204 16.74 4.93 29.00
C ARG A 204 17.77 3.81 28.87
N ASP A 205 17.48 2.73 28.17
CA ASP A 205 18.41 1.62 28.00
C ASP A 205 19.45 1.91 26.92
N ARG A 206 19.11 2.74 25.94
CA ARG A 206 20.04 3.22 24.90
C ARG A 206 21.09 4.23 25.40
N GLN A 207 20.87 4.84 26.57
CA GLN A 207 21.84 5.75 27.19
C GLN A 207 22.88 5.04 28.06
N LYS A 208 22.74 3.72 28.29
CA LYS A 208 23.62 2.92 29.14
C LYS A 208 24.58 2.01 28.38
N SER A 209 24.49 1.97 27.03
CA SER A 209 25.42 1.24 26.15
C SER A 209 26.29 2.22 25.41
#